data_938c847d7464e3e537d1f3d8083b6b33
#
_entry.id   938c847d7464e3e537d1f3d8083b6b33
#
_cell.length_a   1.000
_cell.length_b   1.000
_cell.length_c   1.000
_cell.angle_alpha   90.00
_cell.angle_beta   90.00
_cell.angle_gamma   90.00
#
_symmetry.space_group_name_H-M   'P 1'
#
loop_
_entity.id
_entity.type
_entity.pdbx_description
1 polymer ?
#
loop_
_entity_poly.entity_id
_entity_poly.type
_entity_poly.pdbx_seq_one_letter_code
_entity_poly.pdbx_strand_id
1 'polypeptide(L)'
;MPGSSLHPRRPWRGRRIVLGVTGGIAAYKSVQIARNLTRLGATVDAILTPGARRFVQPLSFEGVTGRSASTELFSTDGAALHIRIGSAADLVCVAPATADFLARAAHGRADDLLTTTLLATRAPVILCPAMNDR
;
A
#
# COMPACT_ATOMS: atom_id res chain seq x y z
N MET A 1 -24.77 2.71 -26.30
CA MET A 1 -24.31 4.02 -26.74
C MET A 1 -22.84 3.96 -27.13
N PRO A 2 -22.50 4.37 -28.33
CA PRO A 2 -21.12 4.28 -28.82
C PRO A 2 -20.11 4.99 -27.93
N GLY A 3 -20.47 6.11 -27.32
CA GLY A 3 -19.56 6.87 -26.46
C GLY A 3 -19.19 6.14 -25.14
N SER A 4 -20.03 5.26 -24.64
CA SER A 4 -19.76 4.58 -23.36
C SER A 4 -18.67 3.51 -23.50
N SER A 5 -18.47 2.94 -24.69
CA SER A 5 -17.43 1.94 -24.94
C SER A 5 -16.03 2.52 -24.96
N LEU A 6 -15.88 3.84 -25.09
CA LEU A 6 -14.61 4.56 -25.14
C LEU A 6 -14.14 5.02 -23.76
N HIS A 7 -14.98 4.92 -22.73
CA HIS A 7 -14.61 5.33 -21.38
C HIS A 7 -13.82 4.21 -20.69
N PRO A 8 -12.72 4.57 -19.98
CA PRO A 8 -11.97 3.59 -19.23
C PRO A 8 -12.88 2.88 -18.22
N ARG A 9 -12.78 1.58 -18.17
CA ARG A 9 -13.46 0.81 -17.12
C ARG A 9 -12.80 1.08 -15.78
N ARG A 10 -13.61 1.42 -14.78
CA ARG A 10 -13.15 1.70 -13.42
C ARG A 10 -13.88 0.81 -12.42
N PRO A 11 -13.59 -0.50 -12.42
CA PRO A 11 -14.30 -1.46 -11.56
C PRO A 11 -14.05 -1.20 -10.06
N TRP A 12 -12.96 -0.51 -9.71
CA TRP A 12 -12.59 -0.21 -8.33
C TRP A 12 -13.02 1.18 -7.88
N ARG A 13 -13.88 1.84 -8.65
CA ARG A 13 -14.37 3.18 -8.30
C ARG A 13 -15.05 3.17 -6.93
N GLY A 14 -14.66 4.10 -6.09
CA GLY A 14 -15.18 4.21 -4.72
C GLY A 14 -14.53 3.26 -3.72
N ARG A 15 -13.58 2.41 -4.15
CA ARG A 15 -12.85 1.51 -3.27
C ARG A 15 -11.55 2.14 -2.79
N ARG A 16 -11.24 1.91 -1.54
CA ARG A 16 -9.99 2.38 -0.92
C ARG A 16 -9.07 1.20 -0.72
N ILE A 17 -7.88 1.30 -1.31
CA ILE A 17 -6.86 0.25 -1.23
C ILE A 17 -5.63 0.83 -0.54
N VAL A 18 -5.19 0.16 0.50
CA VAL A 18 -3.88 0.44 1.11
C VAL A 18 -2.86 -0.43 0.39
N LEU A 19 -1.85 0.20 -0.17
CA LEU A 19 -0.72 -0.48 -0.79
C LEU A 19 0.49 -0.37 0.14
N GLY A 20 0.83 -1.45 0.80
CA GLY A 20 2.04 -1.55 1.61
C GLY A 20 3.23 -1.94 0.76
N VAL A 21 4.34 -1.23 0.90
CA VAL A 21 5.56 -1.47 0.16
C VAL A 21 6.68 -1.78 1.15
N THR A 22 7.26 -2.96 1.03
CA THR A 22 8.36 -3.39 1.91
C THR A 22 9.71 -3.37 1.19
N GLY A 23 10.79 -3.49 1.94
CA GLY A 23 12.14 -3.26 1.45
C GLY A 23 12.74 -4.44 0.72
N GLY A 24 12.58 -4.46 -0.60
CA GLY A 24 13.20 -5.44 -1.47
C GLY A 24 13.41 -4.89 -2.87
N ILE A 25 14.19 -5.58 -3.69
CA ILE A 25 14.47 -5.15 -5.06
C ILE A 25 13.17 -4.98 -5.86
N ALA A 26 12.17 -5.83 -5.62
CA ALA A 26 10.89 -5.76 -6.31
C ALA A 26 10.04 -4.54 -5.93
N ALA A 27 10.47 -3.71 -4.96
CA ALA A 27 9.72 -2.52 -4.54
C ALA A 27 9.46 -1.54 -5.70
N TYR A 28 10.33 -1.48 -6.72
CA TYR A 28 10.11 -0.61 -7.87
C TYR A 28 8.84 -0.96 -8.64
N LYS A 29 8.43 -2.23 -8.63
CA LYS A 29 7.20 -2.67 -9.32
C LYS A 29 5.94 -2.16 -8.64
N SER A 30 6.03 -1.79 -7.38
CA SER A 30 4.88 -1.30 -6.61
C SER A 30 4.36 0.03 -7.14
N VAL A 31 5.22 0.86 -7.72
CA VAL A 31 4.79 2.12 -8.36
C VAL A 31 3.84 1.82 -9.52
N GLN A 32 4.13 0.81 -10.33
CA GLN A 32 3.26 0.41 -11.42
C GLN A 32 1.94 -0.19 -10.90
N ILE A 33 1.98 -0.94 -9.81
CA ILE A 33 0.77 -1.46 -9.16
C ILE A 33 -0.10 -0.29 -8.69
N ALA A 34 0.49 0.70 -8.01
CA ALA A 34 -0.22 1.89 -7.56
C ALA A 34 -0.88 2.63 -8.72
N ARG A 35 -0.15 2.79 -9.82
CA ARG A 35 -0.66 3.43 -11.04
C ARG A 35 -1.83 2.65 -11.61
N ASN A 36 -1.69 1.33 -11.75
CA ASN A 36 -2.73 0.49 -12.34
C ASN A 36 -4.02 0.50 -11.49
N LEU A 37 -3.90 0.39 -10.18
CA LEU A 37 -5.05 0.44 -9.27
C LEU A 37 -5.76 1.80 -9.35
N THR A 38 -4.99 2.88 -9.41
CA THR A 38 -5.54 4.24 -9.55
C THR A 38 -6.28 4.38 -10.88
N ARG A 39 -5.72 3.86 -11.96
CA ARG A 39 -6.38 3.89 -13.28
C ARG A 39 -7.66 3.07 -13.32
N LEU A 40 -7.74 2.01 -12.52
CA LEU A 40 -8.95 1.20 -12.37
C LEU A 40 -10.01 1.87 -11.47
N GLY A 41 -9.70 3.02 -10.91
CA GLY A 41 -10.64 3.84 -10.16
C GLY A 41 -10.47 3.81 -8.65
N ALA A 42 -9.55 3.00 -8.11
CA ALA A 42 -9.31 2.93 -6.68
C ALA A 42 -8.67 4.22 -6.14
N THR A 43 -9.01 4.55 -4.90
CA THR A 43 -8.24 5.49 -4.09
C THR A 43 -7.13 4.70 -3.41
N VAL A 44 -5.88 4.99 -3.75
CA VAL A 44 -4.73 4.23 -3.27
C VAL A 44 -3.96 5.06 -2.24
N ASP A 45 -3.84 4.52 -1.03
CA ASP A 45 -2.99 5.06 0.02
C ASP A 45 -1.75 4.17 0.13
N ALA A 46 -0.60 4.69 -0.30
CA ALA A 46 0.65 3.96 -0.21
C ALA A 46 1.30 4.15 1.17
N ILE A 47 1.77 3.06 1.74
CA ILE A 47 2.54 3.06 3.00
C ILE A 47 3.87 2.37 2.71
N LEU A 48 4.97 3.11 2.92
CA LEU A 48 6.31 2.58 2.74
C LEU A 48 6.93 2.26 4.10
N THR A 49 7.45 1.04 4.24
CA THR A 49 8.27 0.71 5.41
C THR A 49 9.60 1.48 5.35
N PRO A 50 10.31 1.64 6.48
CA PRO A 50 11.66 2.22 6.44
C PRO A 50 12.58 1.52 5.46
N GLY A 51 12.51 0.19 5.36
CA GLY A 51 13.29 -0.58 4.40
C GLY A 51 12.92 -0.27 2.95
N ALA A 52 11.64 -0.05 2.65
CA ALA A 52 11.19 0.29 1.30
C ALA A 52 11.81 1.59 0.80
N ARG A 53 12.01 2.56 1.68
CA ARG A 53 12.58 3.87 1.32
C ARG A 53 14.04 3.80 0.83
N ARG A 54 14.69 2.67 1.04
CA ARG A 54 16.03 2.43 0.48
C ARG A 54 15.99 2.05 -1.00
N PHE A 55 14.82 1.69 -1.53
CA PHE A 55 14.64 1.23 -2.91
C PHE A 55 13.75 2.17 -3.72
N VAL A 56 12.74 2.76 -3.09
CA VAL A 56 11.79 3.67 -3.73
C VAL A 56 11.52 4.88 -2.85
N GLN A 57 11.00 5.95 -3.44
CA GLN A 57 10.69 7.18 -2.71
C GLN A 57 9.18 7.45 -2.67
N PRO A 58 8.68 8.09 -1.61
CA PRO A 58 7.27 8.47 -1.52
C PRO A 58 6.78 9.27 -2.73
N LEU A 59 7.60 10.15 -3.26
CA LEU A 59 7.24 11.01 -4.39
C LEU A 59 6.81 10.21 -5.62
N SER A 60 7.40 9.05 -5.87
CA SER A 60 7.02 8.20 -7.00
C SER A 60 5.57 7.70 -6.87
N PHE A 61 5.13 7.41 -5.66
CA PHE A 61 3.74 7.00 -5.40
C PHE A 61 2.79 8.18 -5.48
N GLU A 62 3.18 9.32 -4.92
CA GLU A 62 2.38 10.54 -4.97
C GLU A 62 2.10 10.97 -6.42
N GLY A 63 3.10 10.83 -7.29
CA GLY A 63 2.95 11.18 -8.70
C GLY A 63 1.92 10.33 -9.44
N VAL A 64 1.72 9.08 -9.07
CA VAL A 64 0.79 8.17 -9.75
C VAL A 64 -0.56 8.05 -9.06
N THR A 65 -0.63 8.28 -7.75
CA THR A 65 -1.89 8.17 -6.99
C THR A 65 -2.58 9.51 -6.78
N GLY A 66 -1.84 10.62 -6.87
CA GLY A 66 -2.33 11.94 -6.52
C GLY A 66 -2.52 12.15 -5.01
N ARG A 67 -1.98 11.26 -4.18
CA ARG A 67 -2.14 11.28 -2.73
C ARG A 67 -0.79 11.14 -2.06
N SER A 68 -0.65 11.73 -0.86
CA SER A 68 0.57 11.62 -0.06
C SER A 68 0.83 10.18 0.34
N ALA A 69 2.05 9.71 0.15
CA ALA A 69 2.49 8.41 0.65
C ALA A 69 2.97 8.53 2.09
N SER A 70 2.56 7.61 2.93
CA SER A 70 2.86 7.62 4.36
C SER A 70 4.07 6.75 4.68
N THR A 71 4.94 7.23 5.55
CA THR A 71 6.19 6.54 5.88
C THR A 71 6.44 6.42 7.38
N GLU A 72 5.81 7.25 8.20
CA GLU A 72 6.14 7.38 9.62
C GLU A 72 4.96 7.04 10.50
N LEU A 73 5.20 6.19 11.49
CA LEU A 73 4.22 5.86 12.53
C LEU A 73 4.01 7.05 13.47
N PHE A 74 5.08 7.74 13.81
CA PHE A 74 5.05 8.91 14.69
C PHE A 74 5.27 10.18 13.88
N SER A 75 4.18 10.82 13.49
CA SER A 75 4.21 12.10 12.77
C SER A 75 3.29 13.10 13.45
N THR A 76 3.39 14.35 13.04
CA THR A 76 2.52 15.43 13.57
C THR A 76 1.05 15.20 13.24
N ASP A 77 0.73 14.43 12.19
CA ASP A 77 -0.64 14.06 11.82
C ASP A 77 -1.22 12.95 12.69
N GLY A 78 -0.41 12.45 13.59
CA GLY A 78 -0.89 11.80 14.76
C GLY A 78 -0.83 10.31 14.83
N ALA A 79 -0.87 9.86 16.06
CA ALA A 79 -0.93 8.47 16.43
C ALA A 79 -2.18 7.74 15.88
N ALA A 80 -3.16 8.47 15.34
CA ALA A 80 -4.39 7.89 14.80
C ALA A 80 -4.34 7.63 13.29
N LEU A 81 -3.25 7.94 12.59
CA LEU A 81 -3.15 7.76 11.14
C LEU A 81 -3.38 6.32 10.73
N HIS A 82 -2.73 5.37 11.41
CA HIS A 82 -2.87 3.94 11.14
C HIS A 82 -4.31 3.45 11.35
N ILE A 83 -5.03 4.01 12.32
CA ILE A 83 -6.43 3.68 12.57
C ILE A 83 -7.30 4.21 11.43
N ARG A 84 -7.10 5.47 11.01
CA ARG A 84 -7.88 6.06 9.91
C ARG A 84 -7.66 5.32 8.59
N ILE A 85 -6.42 5.05 8.26
CA ILE A 85 -6.07 4.34 7.02
C ILE A 85 -6.58 2.90 7.07
N GLY A 86 -6.33 2.19 8.15
CA GLY A 86 -6.75 0.80 8.32
C GLY A 86 -8.26 0.64 8.34
N SER A 87 -8.98 1.53 9.04
CA SER A 87 -10.45 1.46 9.15
C SER A 87 -11.15 1.84 7.85
N ALA A 88 -10.57 2.74 7.07
CA ALA A 88 -11.16 3.19 5.81
C ALA A 88 -10.88 2.24 4.65
N ALA A 89 -9.93 1.33 4.78
CA ALA A 89 -9.52 0.43 3.71
C ALA A 89 -10.61 -0.61 3.38
N ASP A 90 -10.84 -0.81 2.10
CA ASP A 90 -11.63 -1.94 1.58
C ASP A 90 -10.74 -3.15 1.31
N LEU A 91 -9.47 -2.92 1.07
CA LEU A 91 -8.47 -3.95 0.81
C LEU A 91 -7.10 -3.43 1.22
N VAL A 92 -6.29 -4.29 1.80
CA VAL A 92 -4.86 -4.02 2.03
C VAL A 92 -4.06 -4.99 1.18
N CYS A 93 -3.17 -4.45 0.36
CA CYS A 93 -2.26 -5.24 -0.47
C CYS A 93 -0.82 -4.90 -0.10
N VAL A 94 -0.03 -5.89 0.26
CA VAL A 94 1.40 -5.72 0.54
C VAL A 94 2.20 -6.31 -0.60
N ALA A 95 2.82 -5.45 -1.38
CA ALA A 95 3.56 -5.81 -2.59
C ALA A 95 4.76 -4.89 -2.79
N PRO A 96 5.99 -5.39 -2.68
CA PRO A 96 6.35 -6.75 -2.30
C PRO A 96 6.18 -6.99 -0.78
N ALA A 97 5.97 -8.23 -0.39
CA ALA A 97 6.02 -8.66 1.00
C ALA A 97 7.31 -9.48 1.19
N THR A 98 8.29 -8.87 1.86
CA THR A 98 9.58 -9.53 2.12
C THR A 98 9.46 -10.54 3.26
N ALA A 99 10.44 -11.45 3.36
CA ALA A 99 10.49 -12.42 4.46
C ALA A 99 10.53 -11.72 5.83
N ASP A 100 11.30 -10.63 5.96
CA ASP A 100 11.34 -9.83 7.18
C ASP A 100 9.96 -9.28 7.55
N PHE A 101 9.27 -8.69 6.57
CA PHE A 101 7.92 -8.17 6.80
C PHE A 101 6.95 -9.28 7.21
N LEU A 102 6.96 -10.41 6.50
CA LEU A 102 6.08 -11.53 6.80
C LEU A 102 6.32 -12.06 8.22
N ALA A 103 7.57 -12.16 8.66
CA ALA A 103 7.90 -12.59 10.01
C ALA A 103 7.37 -11.60 11.05
N ARG A 104 7.57 -10.30 10.85
CA ARG A 104 7.06 -9.27 11.78
C ARG A 104 5.53 -9.29 11.85
N ALA A 105 4.88 -9.38 10.72
CA ALA A 105 3.41 -9.44 10.67
C ALA A 105 2.87 -10.70 11.34
N ALA A 106 3.50 -11.86 11.11
CA ALA A 106 3.10 -13.13 11.71
C ALA A 106 3.21 -13.12 13.25
N HIS A 107 4.17 -12.38 13.79
CA HIS A 107 4.35 -12.25 15.23
C HIS A 107 3.54 -11.10 15.84
N GLY A 108 2.70 -10.43 15.06
CA GLY A 108 1.85 -9.35 15.58
C GLY A 108 2.64 -8.10 15.97
N ARG A 109 3.79 -7.86 15.36
CA ARG A 109 4.58 -6.67 15.64
C ARG A 109 3.91 -5.44 15.05
N ALA A 110 4.05 -4.32 15.75
CA ALA A 110 3.50 -3.04 15.36
C ALA A 110 4.57 -1.96 15.51
N ASP A 111 5.70 -2.17 14.85
CA ASP A 111 6.89 -1.34 15.00
C ASP A 111 7.10 -0.37 13.83
N ASP A 112 6.23 -0.41 12.82
CA ASP A 112 6.16 0.61 11.78
C ASP A 112 4.69 0.90 11.40
N LEU A 113 4.48 1.87 10.54
CA LEU A 113 3.13 2.27 10.15
C LEU A 113 2.38 1.12 9.46
N LEU A 114 3.04 0.36 8.60
CA LEU A 114 2.40 -0.72 7.85
C LEU A 114 1.94 -1.85 8.76
N THR A 115 2.82 -2.37 9.61
CA THR A 115 2.46 -3.44 10.56
C THR A 115 1.36 -2.99 11.52
N THR A 116 1.43 -1.74 11.99
CA THR A 116 0.41 -1.17 12.86
C THR A 116 -0.93 -1.03 12.15
N THR A 117 -0.93 -0.63 10.89
CA THR A 117 -2.14 -0.54 10.06
C THR A 117 -2.79 -1.91 9.87
N LEU A 118 -1.98 -2.97 9.68
CA LEU A 118 -2.49 -4.33 9.56
C LEU A 118 -3.26 -4.76 10.81
N LEU A 119 -2.80 -4.37 11.99
CA LEU A 119 -3.51 -4.70 13.23
C LEU A 119 -4.82 -3.90 13.39
N ALA A 120 -4.92 -2.74 12.76
CA ALA A 120 -6.07 -1.86 12.87
C ALA A 120 -7.15 -2.14 11.81
N THR A 121 -6.81 -2.82 10.72
CA THR A 121 -7.75 -3.05 9.62
C THR A 121 -8.61 -4.28 9.84
N ARG A 122 -9.85 -4.21 9.34
CA ARG A 122 -10.74 -5.36 9.19
C ARG A 122 -10.88 -5.79 7.73
N ALA A 123 -10.21 -5.08 6.83
CA ALA A 123 -10.24 -5.39 5.40
C ALA A 123 -9.48 -6.68 5.11
N PRO A 124 -9.83 -7.38 4.02
CA PRO A 124 -8.99 -8.47 3.51
C PRO A 124 -7.57 -7.98 3.23
N VAL A 125 -6.59 -8.84 3.49
CA VAL A 125 -5.18 -8.55 3.27
C VAL A 125 -4.62 -9.52 2.24
N ILE A 126 -4.06 -8.98 1.16
CA ILE A 126 -3.34 -9.74 0.15
C ILE A 126 -1.85 -9.52 0.37
N LEU A 127 -1.11 -10.60 0.50
CA LEU A 127 0.34 -10.56 0.62
C LEU A 127 0.96 -11.12 -0.66
N CYS A 128 1.87 -10.35 -1.26
CA CYS A 128 2.58 -10.75 -2.48
C CYS A 128 4.05 -11.02 -2.14
N PRO A 129 4.40 -12.24 -1.71
CA PRO A 129 5.76 -12.55 -1.29
C PRO A 129 6.75 -12.38 -2.45
N ALA A 130 7.90 -11.78 -2.14
CA ALA A 130 8.99 -11.63 -3.07
C ALA A 130 10.31 -11.78 -2.32
N MET A 131 11.04 -12.82 -2.61
CA MET A 131 12.30 -13.14 -1.96
C MET A 131 13.13 -14.06 -2.85
N ASN A 132 14.44 -14.09 -2.60
CA ASN A 132 15.30 -15.02 -3.28
C ASN A 132 14.94 -16.46 -2.92
N ASP A 133 15.11 -17.33 -3.89
CA ASP A 133 14.89 -18.78 -3.75
C ASP A 133 16.17 -19.54 -3.39
N ARG A 134 17.28 -18.83 -3.12
CA ARG A 134 18.57 -19.38 -2.77
C ARG A 134 19.00 -19.04 -1.35
#